data_aafc87dad876aefdef0176a25692e138
#
_entry.id   aafc87dad876aefdef0176a25692e138
#
_cell.length_a   1.000
_cell.length_b   1.000
_cell.length_c   1.000
_cell.angle_alpha   90.00
_cell.angle_beta   90.00
_cell.angle_gamma   90.00
#
_symmetry.space_group_name_H-M   'P 1'
#
loop_
_entity.id
_entity.type
_entity.pdbx_description
1 polymer ?
#
loop_
_entity_poly.entity_id
_entity_poly.type
_entity_poly.pdbx_seq_one_letter_code
_entity_poly.pdbx_strand_id
1 'polypeptide(L)'
;VKQGPALLFAGLAAWLLLRPREAEALQIDPSTNDTSIVPASAVTNLITNPIFETPQIPPEVRAMNDPQANLSAFLYMIRSTEHVYPRDVVNDAAYSIFYGRSKFQSFRDHPVITGEKKGIKLPDAMCRAAGLKPGCVSTAAGAYQFIKPTWVRLRDRLNLPDFSPASQDLAAIALLDEIGATSLILDGDIESAIYKASRVWASLPGSTAQQNPKALSYALNRFEDGLQS
;
A
#
# COMPACT_ATOMS: atom_id res chain seq x y z
N VAL A 1 3.27 -6.12 39.02
CA VAL A 1 3.97 -5.85 37.75
C VAL A 1 2.96 -5.21 36.83
N LYS A 2 3.01 -3.87 36.68
CA LYS A 2 2.13 -3.11 35.77
C LYS A 2 2.72 -3.26 34.35
N GLN A 3 2.04 -3.99 33.48
CA GLN A 3 2.33 -3.97 32.07
C GLN A 3 1.92 -2.59 31.53
N GLY A 4 2.88 -1.78 31.14
CA GLY A 4 2.65 -0.52 30.42
C GLY A 4 2.09 -0.84 29.02
N PRO A 5 1.30 0.06 28.42
CA PRO A 5 0.75 -0.13 27.09
C PRO A 5 1.89 -0.24 26.08
N ALA A 6 1.93 -1.34 25.34
CA ALA A 6 2.79 -1.49 24.16
C ALA A 6 2.37 -0.43 23.14
N LEU A 7 3.18 0.63 23.01
CA LEU A 7 3.03 1.65 21.99
C LEU A 7 3.39 1.02 20.65
N LEU A 8 2.40 0.76 19.82
CA LEU A 8 2.56 0.28 18.46
C LEU A 8 2.96 1.45 17.55
N PHE A 9 4.11 1.33 16.93
CA PHE A 9 4.79 2.36 16.16
C PHE A 9 4.74 2.02 14.68
N ALA A 10 3.74 2.51 13.99
CA ALA A 10 3.63 2.44 12.54
C ALA A 10 4.03 3.80 11.92
N GLY A 11 4.71 3.79 10.80
CA GLY A 11 4.82 4.98 9.95
C GLY A 11 6.19 5.65 9.78
N LEU A 12 7.29 5.13 10.35
CA LEU A 12 8.60 5.81 10.21
C LEU A 12 9.50 5.33 9.06
N ALA A 13 9.27 4.14 8.54
CA ALA A 13 10.18 3.52 7.56
C ALA A 13 10.06 4.07 6.13
N ALA A 14 8.95 4.70 5.78
CA ALA A 14 8.69 5.18 4.42
C ALA A 14 9.68 6.28 3.95
N TRP A 15 10.47 6.86 4.85
CA TRP A 15 11.32 8.00 4.51
C TRP A 15 12.72 7.62 4.01
N LEU A 16 13.22 6.43 4.34
CA LEU A 16 14.62 6.06 4.07
C LEU A 16 14.88 5.49 2.68
N LEU A 17 13.85 5.06 1.94
CA LEU A 17 14.03 4.29 0.70
C LEU A 17 13.70 5.06 -0.58
N LEU A 18 13.13 6.26 -0.49
CA LEU A 18 12.76 7.07 -1.65
C LEU A 18 13.73 8.25 -1.88
N ARG A 19 15.06 7.99 -1.89
CA ARG A 19 15.95 8.90 -2.60
C ARG A 19 15.77 8.66 -4.10
N PRO A 20 15.57 9.70 -4.93
CA PRO A 20 15.58 9.52 -6.37
C PRO A 20 16.93 8.94 -6.77
N ARG A 21 16.95 7.69 -7.22
CA ARG A 21 18.02 7.19 -8.05
C ARG A 21 17.87 7.91 -9.36
N GLU A 22 18.92 8.62 -9.77
CA GLU A 22 19.01 9.17 -11.12
C GLU A 22 18.72 8.02 -12.08
N ALA A 23 17.70 8.25 -12.93
CA ALA A 23 17.31 7.33 -13.97
C ALA A 23 18.46 7.27 -14.98
N GLU A 24 19.20 6.17 -15.00
CA GLU A 24 19.99 5.81 -16.17
C GLU A 24 19.01 5.55 -17.32
N ALA A 25 19.05 6.43 -18.29
CA ALA A 25 18.29 6.33 -19.52
C ALA A 25 18.75 5.07 -20.27
N LEU A 26 17.90 4.06 -20.32
CA LEU A 26 18.03 2.94 -21.23
C LEU A 26 17.88 3.47 -22.66
N GLN A 27 18.99 3.52 -23.39
CA GLN A 27 18.98 3.75 -24.83
C GLN A 27 18.34 2.55 -25.51
N ILE A 28 17.19 2.77 -26.13
CA ILE A 28 16.52 1.79 -27.00
C ILE A 28 17.20 1.90 -28.37
N ASP A 29 17.82 0.79 -28.80
CA ASP A 29 18.38 0.62 -30.15
C ASP A 29 17.23 0.40 -31.16
N PRO A 30 17.08 1.22 -32.23
CA PRO A 30 15.94 1.14 -33.13
C PRO A 30 16.14 0.18 -34.32
N SER A 31 16.89 -0.90 -34.18
CA SER A 31 17.17 -1.82 -35.30
C SER A 31 16.79 -3.28 -35.02
N THR A 32 15.51 -3.59 -34.86
CA THR A 32 14.98 -4.93 -35.18
C THR A 32 13.54 -4.83 -35.66
N ASN A 33 13.37 -4.65 -36.96
CA ASN A 33 12.13 -4.95 -37.66
C ASN A 33 12.02 -6.48 -37.84
N ASP A 34 11.11 -7.11 -37.11
CA ASP A 34 10.60 -8.43 -37.49
C ASP A 34 9.06 -8.35 -37.59
N THR A 35 8.61 -8.19 -38.83
CA THR A 35 7.20 -8.15 -39.22
C THR A 35 6.84 -9.53 -39.76
N SER A 36 6.42 -10.45 -38.92
CA SER A 36 5.73 -11.66 -39.39
C SER A 36 4.23 -11.42 -39.42
N ILE A 37 3.74 -11.14 -40.65
CA ILE A 37 2.33 -10.95 -40.95
C ILE A 37 1.67 -12.34 -41.04
N VAL A 38 0.70 -12.62 -40.15
CA VAL A 38 -0.14 -13.79 -40.21
C VAL A 38 -1.31 -13.48 -41.15
N PRO A 39 -1.59 -14.30 -42.22
CA PRO A 39 -2.64 -14.00 -43.19
C PRO A 39 -4.05 -14.12 -42.59
N ALA A 40 -4.92 -13.20 -42.97
CA ALA A 40 -6.30 -13.02 -42.48
C ALA A 40 -7.30 -14.14 -42.78
N SER A 41 -6.89 -15.24 -43.38
CA SER A 41 -7.79 -16.36 -43.78
C SER A 41 -7.95 -17.47 -42.72
N ALA A 42 -7.28 -17.36 -41.56
CA ALA A 42 -7.36 -18.39 -40.51
C ALA A 42 -8.41 -18.11 -39.43
N VAL A 43 -9.13 -16.97 -39.47
CA VAL A 43 -10.02 -16.53 -38.38
C VAL A 43 -11.50 -16.92 -38.59
N THR A 44 -11.88 -17.48 -39.73
CA THR A 44 -13.32 -17.65 -40.08
C THR A 44 -13.95 -18.98 -39.66
N ASN A 45 -13.22 -19.93 -39.08
CA ASN A 45 -13.76 -21.29 -38.79
C ASN A 45 -13.96 -21.63 -37.31
N LEU A 46 -14.06 -20.66 -36.39
CA LEU A 46 -14.26 -20.91 -34.96
C LEU A 46 -15.60 -20.39 -34.37
N ILE A 47 -16.58 -20.03 -35.23
CA ILE A 47 -17.85 -19.45 -34.73
C ILE A 47 -19.05 -20.39 -35.04
N THR A 48 -18.92 -21.68 -35.00
CA THR A 48 -20.09 -22.58 -35.04
C THR A 48 -19.85 -23.88 -34.28
N ASN A 49 -19.74 -23.81 -32.97
CA ASN A 49 -20.00 -24.96 -32.10
C ASN A 49 -20.47 -24.49 -30.71
N PRO A 50 -21.77 -24.55 -30.37
CA PRO A 50 -22.28 -24.16 -29.07
C PRO A 50 -22.30 -25.37 -28.12
N ILE A 51 -21.19 -25.89 -27.67
CA ILE A 51 -21.10 -26.80 -26.53
C ILE A 51 -19.68 -26.68 -25.94
N PHE A 52 -19.37 -25.53 -25.35
CA PHE A 52 -18.45 -25.44 -24.24
C PHE A 52 -19.21 -24.76 -23.10
N GLU A 53 -19.79 -25.57 -22.21
CA GLU A 53 -20.08 -25.12 -20.88
C GLU A 53 -18.77 -24.63 -20.31
N THR A 54 -18.62 -23.31 -20.16
CA THR A 54 -17.53 -22.72 -19.41
C THR A 54 -17.55 -23.37 -18.02
N PRO A 55 -16.45 -24.02 -17.58
CA PRO A 55 -16.41 -24.58 -16.24
C PRO A 55 -16.85 -23.51 -15.26
N GLN A 56 -17.89 -23.81 -14.48
CA GLN A 56 -18.34 -22.90 -13.40
C GLN A 56 -17.21 -22.88 -12.38
N ILE A 57 -16.35 -21.87 -12.49
CA ILE A 57 -15.30 -21.62 -11.50
C ILE A 57 -16.00 -21.31 -10.19
N PRO A 58 -15.72 -22.07 -9.09
CA PRO A 58 -16.32 -21.79 -7.81
C PRO A 58 -16.12 -20.33 -7.41
N PRO A 59 -17.08 -19.69 -6.70
CA PRO A 59 -17.00 -18.28 -6.31
C PRO A 59 -15.70 -17.95 -5.56
N GLU A 60 -15.20 -18.86 -4.74
CA GLU A 60 -13.94 -18.75 -4.00
C GLU A 60 -12.72 -18.65 -4.93
N VAL A 61 -12.68 -19.46 -6.00
CA VAL A 61 -11.60 -19.41 -7.00
C VAL A 61 -11.72 -18.16 -7.88
N ARG A 62 -12.95 -17.66 -8.10
CA ARG A 62 -13.19 -16.42 -8.83
C ARG A 62 -12.70 -15.20 -8.07
N ALA A 63 -12.90 -15.16 -6.75
CA ALA A 63 -12.41 -14.08 -5.88
C ALA A 63 -10.87 -14.04 -5.83
N MET A 64 -10.21 -15.20 -5.81
CA MET A 64 -8.75 -15.31 -5.82
C MET A 64 -8.11 -14.89 -7.17
N ASN A 65 -8.89 -14.83 -8.25
CA ASN A 65 -8.42 -14.46 -9.59
C ASN A 65 -8.99 -13.12 -10.09
N ASP A 66 -9.64 -12.34 -9.21
CA ASP A 66 -10.05 -10.98 -9.53
C ASP A 66 -8.94 -9.99 -9.14
N PRO A 67 -8.20 -9.43 -10.12
CA PRO A 67 -7.11 -8.51 -9.83
C PRO A 67 -7.55 -7.28 -9.03
N GLN A 68 -8.78 -6.81 -9.25
CA GLN A 68 -9.30 -5.64 -8.56
C GLN A 68 -9.67 -5.97 -7.10
N ALA A 69 -10.25 -7.15 -6.85
CA ALA A 69 -10.50 -7.64 -5.51
C ALA A 69 -9.19 -7.83 -4.73
N ASN A 70 -8.15 -8.38 -5.37
CA ASN A 70 -6.83 -8.52 -4.77
C ASN A 70 -6.24 -7.16 -4.35
N LEU A 71 -6.34 -6.15 -5.21
CA LEU A 71 -5.85 -4.81 -4.88
C LEU A 71 -6.60 -4.19 -3.70
N SER A 72 -7.93 -4.28 -3.69
CA SER A 72 -8.78 -3.79 -2.60
C SER A 72 -8.47 -4.49 -1.28
N ALA A 73 -8.34 -5.82 -1.30
CA ALA A 73 -7.98 -6.63 -0.14
C ALA A 73 -6.57 -6.31 0.37
N PHE A 74 -5.63 -6.03 -0.53
CA PHE A 74 -4.27 -5.66 -0.15
C PHE A 74 -4.24 -4.29 0.55
N LEU A 75 -5.00 -3.33 0.06
CA LEU A 75 -5.18 -2.04 0.72
C LEU A 75 -5.83 -2.19 2.11
N TYR A 76 -6.85 -3.05 2.24
CA TYR A 76 -7.45 -3.38 3.53
C TYR A 76 -6.43 -4.00 4.49
N MET A 77 -5.60 -4.93 4.01
CA MET A 77 -4.52 -5.54 4.79
C MET A 77 -3.52 -4.49 5.30
N ILE A 78 -3.04 -3.57 4.45
CA ILE A 78 -2.13 -2.50 4.88
C ILE A 78 -2.78 -1.66 5.97
N ARG A 79 -4.02 -1.19 5.78
CA ARG A 79 -4.75 -0.43 6.79
C ARG A 79 -4.82 -1.20 8.11
N SER A 80 -5.10 -2.51 8.04
CA SER A 80 -5.23 -3.38 9.22
C SER A 80 -3.90 -3.60 9.94
N THR A 81 -2.77 -3.56 9.25
CA THR A 81 -1.44 -3.70 9.87
C THR A 81 -0.94 -2.39 10.47
N GLU A 82 -1.32 -1.25 9.89
CA GLU A 82 -0.95 0.09 10.37
C GLU A 82 -1.76 0.53 11.60
N HIS A 83 -2.92 -0.08 11.85
CA HIS A 83 -3.81 0.32 12.95
C HIS A 83 -3.90 -0.75 14.04
N VAL A 84 -4.01 -0.30 15.30
CA VAL A 84 -4.04 -1.16 16.48
C VAL A 84 -5.34 -1.92 16.62
N TYR A 85 -6.44 -1.31 16.18
CA TYR A 85 -7.78 -1.89 16.34
C TYR A 85 -8.40 -2.20 14.99
N PRO A 86 -8.75 -3.46 14.73
CA PRO A 86 -9.43 -3.87 13.49
C PRO A 86 -10.70 -3.07 13.23
N ARG A 87 -11.46 -2.70 14.29
CA ARG A 87 -12.68 -1.89 14.16
C ARG A 87 -12.47 -0.52 13.52
N ASP A 88 -11.28 0.07 13.67
CA ASP A 88 -10.97 1.37 13.06
C ASP A 88 -10.87 1.27 11.54
N VAL A 89 -10.51 0.08 11.02
CA VAL A 89 -10.45 -0.22 9.59
C VAL A 89 -11.83 -0.53 9.05
N VAL A 90 -12.60 -1.39 9.72
CA VAL A 90 -13.96 -1.79 9.31
C VAL A 90 -14.91 -0.60 9.23
N ASN A 91 -14.76 0.39 10.11
CA ASN A 91 -15.63 1.57 10.18
C ASN A 91 -15.03 2.81 9.47
N ASP A 92 -14.02 2.64 8.62
CA ASP A 92 -13.31 3.72 7.92
C ASP A 92 -12.71 4.81 8.83
N ALA A 93 -12.73 4.59 10.14
CA ALA A 93 -12.15 5.54 11.10
C ALA A 93 -10.64 5.70 10.92
N ALA A 94 -9.97 4.69 10.35
CA ALA A 94 -8.54 4.70 10.05
C ALA A 94 -8.11 5.92 9.22
N TYR A 95 -8.94 6.35 8.27
CA TYR A 95 -8.64 7.48 7.39
C TYR A 95 -8.47 8.81 8.14
N SER A 96 -9.02 8.93 9.35
CA SER A 96 -8.93 10.14 10.20
C SER A 96 -7.99 9.99 11.41
N ILE A 97 -7.19 8.91 11.48
CA ILE A 97 -6.29 8.68 12.62
C ILE A 97 -4.92 9.30 12.35
N PHE A 98 -4.48 10.13 13.29
CA PHE A 98 -3.12 10.66 13.34
C PHE A 98 -2.25 9.81 14.26
N TYR A 99 -0.93 9.82 14.04
CA TYR A 99 0.03 9.13 14.90
C TYR A 99 -0.27 9.33 16.39
N GLY A 100 -0.13 8.28 17.19
CA GLY A 100 -0.53 8.29 18.59
C GLY A 100 -2.04 8.20 18.82
N ARG A 101 -2.81 7.89 17.77
CA ARG A 101 -4.25 7.58 17.79
C ARG A 101 -5.20 8.75 18.03
N SER A 102 -4.73 9.98 17.96
CA SER A 102 -5.63 11.12 17.95
C SER A 102 -6.32 11.21 16.58
N LYS A 103 -7.60 11.62 16.57
CA LYS A 103 -8.34 11.85 15.32
C LYS A 103 -8.14 13.27 14.84
N PHE A 104 -8.21 13.46 13.51
CA PHE A 104 -8.38 14.75 12.87
C PHE A 104 -9.74 14.75 12.14
N GLN A 105 -10.24 15.94 11.79
CA GLN A 105 -11.57 16.12 11.21
C GLN A 105 -11.52 16.62 9.78
N SER A 106 -10.52 17.44 9.45
CA SER A 106 -10.44 18.04 8.12
C SER A 106 -9.66 17.17 7.16
N PHE A 107 -10.31 16.77 6.08
CA PHE A 107 -9.67 16.10 4.94
C PHE A 107 -9.19 17.07 3.85
N ARG A 108 -9.23 18.39 4.09
CA ARG A 108 -8.78 19.38 3.08
C ARG A 108 -7.33 19.17 2.64
N ASP A 109 -6.46 18.75 3.54
CA ASP A 109 -5.09 18.31 3.29
C ASP A 109 -4.59 17.51 4.50
N HIS A 110 -3.36 16.99 4.42
CA HIS A 110 -2.71 16.30 5.54
C HIS A 110 -2.76 17.15 6.82
N PRO A 111 -3.14 16.56 7.98
CA PRO A 111 -3.50 17.32 9.18
C PRO A 111 -2.35 18.21 9.74
N VAL A 112 -1.10 17.91 9.39
CA VAL A 112 0.04 18.80 9.73
C VAL A 112 0.13 19.97 8.75
N ILE A 113 -0.36 19.85 7.54
CA ILE A 113 -0.38 20.94 6.55
C ILE A 113 -1.52 21.90 6.88
N THR A 114 -2.70 21.38 7.24
CA THR A 114 -3.83 22.21 7.66
C THR A 114 -3.61 22.91 9.01
N GLY A 115 -2.59 22.50 9.77
CA GLY A 115 -2.32 23.01 11.11
C GLY A 115 -3.19 22.36 12.21
N GLU A 116 -4.08 21.42 11.86
CA GLU A 116 -4.93 20.73 12.84
C GLU A 116 -4.12 19.84 13.79
N LYS A 117 -3.03 19.27 13.29
CA LYS A 117 -2.08 18.47 14.08
C LYS A 117 -0.66 19.02 14.00
N LYS A 118 0.11 18.76 15.05
CA LYS A 118 1.56 18.99 15.08
C LYS A 118 2.28 17.65 15.12
N GLY A 119 3.48 17.58 14.53
CA GLY A 119 4.31 16.39 14.61
C GLY A 119 4.55 15.96 16.05
N ILE A 120 4.49 14.67 16.33
CA ILE A 120 4.69 14.09 17.66
C ILE A 120 6.15 13.70 17.81
N LYS A 121 6.82 14.27 18.83
CA LYS A 121 8.21 13.94 19.15
C LYS A 121 8.34 12.45 19.47
N LEU A 122 9.32 11.80 18.85
CA LEU A 122 9.61 10.40 19.08
C LEU A 122 10.75 10.22 20.09
N PRO A 123 10.79 9.08 20.81
CA PRO A 123 11.96 8.69 21.58
C PRO A 123 13.21 8.66 20.72
N ASP A 124 14.34 9.14 21.24
CA ASP A 124 15.61 9.19 20.48
C ASP A 124 16.08 7.81 20.00
N ALA A 125 15.78 6.75 20.76
CA ALA A 125 16.07 5.38 20.33
C ALA A 125 15.33 5.01 19.04
N MET A 126 14.08 5.46 18.88
CA MET A 126 13.30 5.24 17.65
C MET A 126 13.82 6.08 16.50
N CYS A 127 14.19 7.33 16.76
CA CYS A 127 14.82 8.16 15.74
C CYS A 127 16.07 7.50 15.19
N ARG A 128 16.94 6.98 16.06
CA ARG A 128 18.16 6.26 15.66
C ARG A 128 17.86 4.97 14.90
N ALA A 129 16.89 4.17 15.35
CA ALA A 129 16.48 2.96 14.67
C ALA A 129 15.95 3.23 13.23
N ALA A 130 15.35 4.41 13.04
CA ALA A 130 14.91 4.89 11.73
C ALA A 130 16.02 5.61 10.93
N GLY A 131 17.28 5.62 11.40
CA GLY A 131 18.38 6.35 10.76
C GLY A 131 18.27 7.87 10.83
N LEU A 132 17.44 8.40 11.76
CA LEU A 132 17.21 9.82 11.95
C LEU A 132 17.99 10.37 13.14
N LYS A 133 18.19 11.68 13.16
CA LYS A 133 18.79 12.37 14.30
C LYS A 133 17.83 12.38 15.52
N PRO A 134 18.37 12.39 16.77
CA PRO A 134 17.56 12.60 17.95
C PRO A 134 16.66 13.84 17.84
N GLY A 135 15.49 13.78 18.46
CA GLY A 135 14.50 14.85 18.38
C GLY A 135 13.60 14.82 17.15
N CYS A 136 13.66 13.74 16.34
CA CYS A 136 12.77 13.57 15.19
C CYS A 136 11.30 13.50 15.62
N VAL A 137 10.40 13.81 14.67
CA VAL A 137 8.95 13.80 14.89
C VAL A 137 8.25 12.88 13.90
N SER A 138 7.19 12.21 14.35
CA SER A 138 6.26 11.53 13.45
C SER A 138 5.16 12.49 13.02
N THR A 139 4.84 12.45 11.73
CA THR A 139 3.71 13.16 11.13
C THR A 139 2.75 12.18 10.46
N ALA A 140 2.84 10.90 10.78
CA ALA A 140 2.05 9.85 10.15
C ALA A 140 0.55 10.07 10.37
N ALA A 141 -0.23 9.99 9.28
CA ALA A 141 -1.66 10.27 9.29
C ALA A 141 -2.42 9.42 8.28
N GLY A 142 -3.69 9.19 8.58
CA GLY A 142 -4.62 8.49 7.72
C GLY A 142 -4.51 6.99 7.77
N ALA A 143 -5.24 6.34 6.89
CA ALA A 143 -5.39 4.89 6.86
C ALA A 143 -4.06 4.17 6.59
N TYR A 144 -3.17 4.79 5.84
CA TYR A 144 -1.86 4.25 5.45
C TYR A 144 -0.70 4.90 6.20
N GLN A 145 -0.98 5.69 7.22
CA GLN A 145 0.00 6.39 8.05
C GLN A 145 1.03 7.17 7.23
N PHE A 146 0.56 7.93 6.22
CA PHE A 146 1.42 8.78 5.41
C PHE A 146 2.11 9.85 6.27
N ILE A 147 3.43 9.92 6.18
CA ILE A 147 4.17 11.06 6.70
C ILE A 147 4.03 12.26 5.75
N LYS A 148 4.06 13.49 6.30
CA LYS A 148 3.88 14.72 5.53
C LYS A 148 4.72 14.79 4.25
N PRO A 149 6.04 14.49 4.22
CA PRO A 149 6.83 14.57 2.98
C PRO A 149 6.36 13.60 1.91
N THR A 150 6.03 12.36 2.28
CA THR A 150 5.50 11.34 1.35
C THR A 150 4.18 11.79 0.76
N TRP A 151 3.27 12.28 1.62
CA TRP A 151 1.97 12.78 1.15
C TRP A 151 2.12 13.94 0.16
N VAL A 152 2.91 14.97 0.50
CA VAL A 152 3.11 16.13 -0.39
C VAL A 152 3.62 15.68 -1.77
N ARG A 153 4.62 14.81 -1.80
CA ARG A 153 5.17 14.28 -3.06
C ARG A 153 4.11 13.56 -3.90
N LEU A 154 3.31 12.71 -3.26
CA LEU A 154 2.26 11.94 -3.96
C LEU A 154 1.11 12.83 -4.38
N ARG A 155 0.62 13.69 -3.49
CA ARG A 155 -0.44 14.67 -3.79
C ARG A 155 -0.07 15.52 -5.02
N ASP A 156 1.13 16.09 -5.03
CA ASP A 156 1.56 16.98 -6.10
C ASP A 156 1.78 16.21 -7.42
N ARG A 157 2.34 15.01 -7.36
CA ARG A 157 2.54 14.16 -8.56
C ARG A 157 1.23 13.68 -9.18
N LEU A 158 0.27 13.34 -8.36
CA LEU A 158 -1.02 12.75 -8.79
C LEU A 158 -2.13 13.81 -8.90
N ASN A 159 -1.84 15.08 -8.60
CA ASN A 159 -2.82 16.15 -8.53
C ASN A 159 -4.02 15.80 -7.64
N LEU A 160 -3.76 15.20 -6.45
CA LEU A 160 -4.82 14.84 -5.52
C LEU A 160 -5.43 16.10 -4.91
N PRO A 161 -6.77 16.22 -4.91
CA PRO A 161 -7.44 17.45 -4.50
C PRO A 161 -7.43 17.69 -2.98
N ASP A 162 -7.32 16.62 -2.20
CA ASP A 162 -7.51 16.64 -0.76
C ASP A 162 -6.89 15.39 -0.09
N PHE A 163 -7.08 15.25 1.23
CA PHE A 163 -6.63 14.07 2.01
C PHE A 163 -7.78 13.10 2.29
N SER A 164 -8.84 13.07 1.46
CA SER A 164 -9.99 12.17 1.59
C SER A 164 -9.58 10.69 1.53
N PRO A 165 -10.46 9.76 1.96
CA PRO A 165 -10.22 8.33 1.80
C PRO A 165 -9.81 7.95 0.37
N ALA A 166 -10.51 8.43 -0.64
CA ALA A 166 -10.20 8.14 -2.04
C ALA A 166 -8.80 8.62 -2.45
N SER A 167 -8.40 9.83 -2.03
CA SER A 167 -7.06 10.35 -2.30
C SER A 167 -5.98 9.57 -1.55
N GLN A 168 -6.25 9.12 -0.33
CA GLN A 168 -5.33 8.27 0.42
C GLN A 168 -5.14 6.90 -0.24
N ASP A 169 -6.21 6.29 -0.75
CA ASP A 169 -6.16 5.01 -1.47
C ASP A 169 -5.34 5.15 -2.77
N LEU A 170 -5.59 6.19 -3.57
CA LEU A 170 -4.81 6.47 -4.78
C LEU A 170 -3.33 6.69 -4.48
N ALA A 171 -3.01 7.38 -3.39
CA ALA A 171 -1.63 7.58 -2.96
C ALA A 171 -0.97 6.25 -2.53
N ALA A 172 -1.70 5.35 -1.85
CA ALA A 172 -1.20 4.04 -1.46
C ALA A 172 -0.95 3.15 -2.69
N ILE A 173 -1.87 3.13 -3.66
CA ILE A 173 -1.70 2.41 -4.92
C ILE A 173 -0.45 2.90 -5.66
N ALA A 174 -0.26 4.22 -5.73
CA ALA A 174 0.91 4.80 -6.37
C ALA A 174 2.24 4.42 -5.68
N LEU A 175 2.25 4.28 -4.35
CA LEU A 175 3.43 3.74 -3.64
C LEU A 175 3.67 2.27 -3.95
N LEU A 176 2.61 1.46 -4.02
CA LEU A 176 2.72 0.04 -4.41
C LEU A 176 3.27 -0.10 -5.82
N ASP A 177 2.85 0.78 -6.74
CA ASP A 177 3.35 0.81 -8.11
C ASP A 177 4.84 1.20 -8.17
N GLU A 178 5.25 2.25 -7.45
CA GLU A 178 6.65 2.69 -7.37
C GLU A 178 7.63 1.59 -6.93
N ILE A 179 7.19 0.69 -6.05
CA ILE A 179 8.01 -0.41 -5.57
C ILE A 179 7.82 -1.70 -6.37
N GLY A 180 6.98 -1.68 -7.41
CA GLY A 180 6.65 -2.83 -8.25
C GLY A 180 5.91 -3.94 -7.50
N ALA A 181 5.07 -3.58 -6.51
CA ALA A 181 4.22 -4.53 -5.80
C ALA A 181 2.87 -4.73 -6.51
N THR A 182 2.40 -3.73 -7.27
CA THR A 182 1.09 -3.76 -7.93
C THR A 182 0.93 -4.98 -8.84
N SER A 183 1.90 -5.27 -9.70
CA SER A 183 1.83 -6.44 -10.60
C SER A 183 1.68 -7.75 -9.81
N LEU A 184 2.45 -7.93 -8.74
CA LEU A 184 2.36 -9.13 -7.89
C LEU A 184 0.98 -9.27 -7.24
N ILE A 185 0.39 -8.15 -6.79
CA ILE A 185 -0.96 -8.14 -6.20
C ILE A 185 -1.99 -8.57 -7.25
N LEU A 186 -1.94 -7.99 -8.44
CA LEU A 186 -2.87 -8.30 -9.53
C LEU A 186 -2.74 -9.75 -10.00
N ASP A 187 -1.53 -10.29 -9.98
CA ASP A 187 -1.22 -11.69 -10.33
C ASP A 187 -1.54 -12.69 -9.19
N GLY A 188 -1.91 -12.20 -7.99
CA GLY A 188 -2.21 -13.03 -6.82
C GLY A 188 -0.99 -13.50 -6.05
N ASP A 189 0.22 -13.05 -6.37
CA ASP A 189 1.43 -13.33 -5.58
C ASP A 189 1.53 -12.40 -4.35
N ILE A 190 0.60 -12.63 -3.43
CA ILE A 190 0.38 -11.76 -2.28
C ILE A 190 1.56 -11.77 -1.31
N GLU A 191 2.20 -12.91 -1.11
CA GLU A 191 3.35 -13.02 -0.20
C GLU A 191 4.55 -12.19 -0.71
N SER A 192 4.90 -12.32 -1.98
CA SER A 192 5.94 -11.49 -2.60
C SER A 192 5.59 -10.00 -2.57
N ALA A 193 4.32 -9.65 -2.78
CA ALA A 193 3.84 -8.28 -2.69
C ALA A 193 3.99 -7.71 -1.27
N ILE A 194 3.67 -8.50 -0.22
CA ILE A 194 3.85 -8.12 1.18
C ILE A 194 5.33 -7.81 1.46
N TYR A 195 6.26 -8.68 1.04
CA TYR A 195 7.69 -8.45 1.24
C TYR A 195 8.20 -7.22 0.48
N LYS A 196 7.68 -6.92 -0.70
CA LYS A 196 7.99 -5.65 -1.39
C LYS A 196 7.43 -4.45 -0.64
N ALA A 197 6.17 -4.52 -0.22
CA ALA A 197 5.49 -3.44 0.49
C ALA A 197 6.11 -3.14 1.87
N SER A 198 6.78 -4.12 2.50
CA SER A 198 7.48 -3.93 3.78
C SER A 198 8.62 -2.91 3.72
N ARG A 199 9.06 -2.53 2.52
CA ARG A 199 10.02 -1.43 2.32
C ARG A 199 9.40 -0.06 2.58
N VAL A 200 8.09 0.05 2.48
CA VAL A 200 7.31 1.27 2.69
C VAL A 200 6.60 1.25 4.02
N TRP A 201 5.93 0.14 4.35
CA TRP A 201 5.17 -0.01 5.59
C TRP A 201 5.92 -0.91 6.57
N ALA A 202 6.43 -0.28 7.62
CA ALA A 202 7.25 -0.94 8.65
C ALA A 202 6.48 -1.97 9.48
N SER A 203 5.16 -1.92 9.48
CA SER A 203 4.28 -2.89 10.13
C SER A 203 4.21 -4.24 9.41
N LEU A 204 4.60 -4.29 8.13
CA LEU A 204 4.52 -5.50 7.32
C LEU A 204 5.66 -6.47 7.59
N PRO A 205 5.41 -7.79 7.40
CA PRO A 205 6.42 -8.84 7.52
C PRO A 205 7.62 -8.58 6.61
N GLY A 206 8.82 -8.84 7.13
CA GLY A 206 10.05 -8.62 6.38
C GLY A 206 10.63 -7.21 6.45
N SER A 207 9.95 -6.28 7.14
CA SER A 207 10.49 -4.94 7.36
C SER A 207 11.76 -4.98 8.20
N THR A 208 12.80 -4.30 7.72
CA THR A 208 14.08 -4.13 8.43
C THR A 208 14.08 -2.92 9.39
N ALA A 209 12.97 -2.21 9.49
CA ALA A 209 12.89 -0.95 10.23
C ALA A 209 12.84 -1.11 11.76
N GLN A 210 13.00 -2.31 12.30
CA GLN A 210 12.99 -2.63 13.75
C GLN A 210 11.77 -2.07 14.51
N GLN A 211 10.63 -1.96 13.83
CA GLN A 211 9.39 -1.38 14.37
C GLN A 211 8.33 -2.43 14.71
N ASN A 212 8.75 -3.63 15.09
CA ASN A 212 7.87 -4.72 15.50
C ASN A 212 6.88 -5.14 14.37
N PRO A 213 7.39 -5.64 13.24
CA PRO A 213 6.54 -6.06 12.13
C PRO A 213 5.56 -7.16 12.55
N LYS A 214 4.40 -7.20 11.94
CA LYS A 214 3.42 -8.26 12.14
C LYS A 214 3.94 -9.59 11.58
N ALA A 215 3.41 -10.70 12.08
CA ALA A 215 3.68 -12.01 11.48
C ALA A 215 3.05 -12.09 10.07
N LEU A 216 3.67 -12.88 9.18
CA LEU A 216 3.13 -13.09 7.83
C LEU A 216 1.71 -13.66 7.86
N SER A 217 1.44 -14.64 8.75
CA SER A 217 0.10 -15.20 8.94
C SER A 217 -0.95 -14.14 9.33
N TYR A 218 -0.56 -13.14 10.14
CA TYR A 218 -1.46 -12.04 10.46
C TYR A 218 -1.79 -11.21 9.23
N ALA A 219 -0.79 -10.86 8.41
CA ALA A 219 -1.01 -10.08 7.20
C ALA A 219 -1.89 -10.83 6.19
N LEU A 220 -1.61 -12.12 5.96
CA LEU A 220 -2.42 -12.96 5.07
C LEU A 220 -3.88 -13.08 5.55
N ASN A 221 -4.12 -13.32 6.84
CA ASN A 221 -5.48 -13.34 7.38
C ASN A 221 -6.21 -12.00 7.16
N ARG A 222 -5.49 -10.85 7.29
CA ARG A 222 -6.11 -9.54 6.99
C ARG A 222 -6.39 -9.34 5.50
N PHE A 223 -5.58 -9.91 4.62
CA PHE A 223 -5.85 -9.93 3.18
C PHE A 223 -7.12 -10.74 2.89
N GLU A 224 -7.25 -11.94 3.47
CA GLU A 224 -8.45 -12.78 3.34
C GLU A 224 -9.71 -12.08 3.85
N ASP A 225 -9.63 -11.38 4.99
CA ASP A 225 -10.75 -10.57 5.48
C ASP A 225 -11.12 -9.47 4.47
N GLY A 226 -10.13 -8.86 3.81
CA GLY A 226 -10.34 -7.86 2.78
C GLY A 226 -11.01 -8.38 1.51
N LEU A 227 -10.84 -9.66 1.16
CA LEU A 227 -11.55 -10.29 0.05
C LEU A 227 -13.04 -10.53 0.35
N GLN A 228 -13.43 -10.48 1.63
CA GLN A 228 -14.79 -10.72 2.10
C GLN A 228 -15.53 -9.42 2.48
N SER A 229 -14.86 -8.25 2.41
CA SER A 229 -15.37 -6.95 2.87
C SER A 229 -16.20 -6.17 1.84
#